data_39a949cd3d376d5739b45f992c3c8595
#
_entry.id   39a949cd3d376d5739b45f992c3c8595
#
_cell.length_a   1.000
_cell.length_b   1.000
_cell.length_c   1.000
_cell.angle_alpha   90.00
_cell.angle_beta   90.00
_cell.angle_gamma   90.00
#
_symmetry.space_group_name_H-M   'P 1'
#
loop_
_entity.id
_entity.type
_entity.pdbx_description
1 polymer ?
#
loop_
_entity_poly.entity_id
_entity_poly.type
_entity_poly.pdbx_seq_one_letter_code
_entity_poly.pdbx_strand_id
1 'polypeptide(L)'
;MELTDQEKTTLLEIAKRAIIAKVGNRELPRLSMDLPILKEKRGAFVTLKKRGHLRGCIGYIKAVKPLGETVQEMAVAAAFHDPRFPSVKSEEIRDLSFEISVLSPLQKIQSVDEIEVGKHGLYVVRGYNSGLLLPQVATEYGWDRETFLRETCLDRKSTRLNSSHRL
;
A
#
# COMPACT_ATOMS: atom_id res chain seq x y z
N MET A 1 -5.54 14.95 3.61
CA MET A 1 -6.84 14.75 2.95
C MET A 1 -7.44 13.46 3.50
N GLU A 2 -8.60 13.55 4.06
CA GLU A 2 -9.28 12.41 4.66
C GLU A 2 -10.27 11.82 3.63
N LEU A 3 -10.22 10.49 3.44
CA LEU A 3 -11.15 9.80 2.55
C LEU A 3 -12.52 9.69 3.20
N THR A 4 -13.58 9.88 2.43
CA THR A 4 -14.94 9.62 2.87
C THR A 4 -15.18 8.11 3.08
N ASP A 5 -16.19 7.75 3.84
CA ASP A 5 -16.52 6.33 4.08
C ASP A 5 -16.92 5.61 2.80
N GLN A 6 -17.56 6.31 1.86
CA GLN A 6 -17.89 5.77 0.54
C GLN A 6 -16.61 5.46 -0.26
N GLU A 7 -15.64 6.36 -0.26
CA GLU A 7 -14.36 6.16 -0.95
C GLU A 7 -13.58 4.99 -0.34
N LYS A 8 -13.51 4.90 0.98
CA LYS A 8 -12.89 3.78 1.71
C LYS A 8 -13.53 2.45 1.34
N THR A 9 -14.85 2.38 1.39
CA THR A 9 -15.61 1.17 1.06
C THR A 9 -15.38 0.75 -0.38
N THR A 10 -15.44 1.69 -1.32
CA THR A 10 -15.23 1.42 -2.75
C THR A 10 -13.82 0.88 -3.02
N LEU A 11 -12.79 1.47 -2.42
CA LEU A 11 -11.41 1.00 -2.58
C LEU A 11 -11.21 -0.43 -2.04
N LEU A 12 -11.79 -0.73 -0.88
CA LEU A 12 -11.75 -2.09 -0.30
C LEU A 12 -12.49 -3.12 -1.18
N GLU A 13 -13.62 -2.74 -1.77
CA GLU A 13 -14.34 -3.59 -2.72
C GLU A 13 -13.54 -3.85 -4.00
N ILE A 14 -12.87 -2.84 -4.54
CA ILE A 14 -11.99 -2.99 -5.72
C ILE A 14 -10.92 -4.04 -5.42
N ALA A 15 -10.22 -3.92 -4.30
CA ALA A 15 -9.20 -4.87 -3.89
C ALA A 15 -9.75 -6.29 -3.74
N LYS A 16 -10.85 -6.45 -3.03
CA LYS A 16 -11.48 -7.76 -2.77
C LYS A 16 -11.95 -8.44 -4.06
N ARG A 17 -12.65 -7.70 -4.93
CA ARG A 17 -13.15 -8.22 -6.20
C ARG A 17 -12.02 -8.65 -7.14
N ALA A 18 -10.91 -7.90 -7.16
CA ALA A 18 -9.74 -8.24 -7.97
C ALA A 18 -9.14 -9.60 -7.55
N ILE A 19 -8.98 -9.82 -6.25
CA ILE A 19 -8.42 -11.08 -5.73
C ILE A 19 -9.38 -12.24 -5.99
N ILE A 20 -10.68 -12.07 -5.75
CA ILE A 20 -11.69 -13.09 -6.01
C ILE A 20 -11.71 -13.48 -7.50
N ALA A 21 -11.61 -12.51 -8.41
CA ALA A 21 -11.56 -12.80 -9.84
C ALA A 21 -10.33 -13.62 -10.20
N LYS A 22 -9.15 -13.24 -9.70
CA LYS A 22 -7.89 -13.94 -10.00
C LYS A 22 -7.83 -15.35 -9.41
N VAL A 23 -8.30 -15.54 -8.19
CA VAL A 23 -8.42 -16.88 -7.59
C VAL A 23 -9.31 -17.79 -8.44
N GLY A 24 -10.39 -17.23 -9.02
CA GLY A 24 -11.30 -17.97 -9.91
C GLY A 24 -10.85 -18.02 -11.38
N ASN A 25 -9.60 -17.64 -11.70
CA ASN A 25 -9.10 -17.55 -13.08
C ASN A 25 -9.99 -16.73 -14.03
N ARG A 26 -10.61 -15.67 -13.51
CA ARG A 26 -11.47 -14.76 -14.27
C ARG A 26 -10.71 -13.47 -14.60
N GLU A 27 -11.21 -12.77 -15.60
CA GLU A 27 -10.71 -11.41 -15.91
C GLU A 27 -10.98 -10.46 -14.74
N LEU A 28 -10.10 -9.46 -14.62
CA LEU A 28 -10.29 -8.40 -13.61
C LEU A 28 -11.56 -7.61 -13.92
N PRO A 29 -12.37 -7.30 -12.89
CA PRO A 29 -13.55 -6.48 -13.08
C PRO A 29 -13.20 -5.12 -13.66
N ARG A 30 -14.04 -4.63 -14.58
CA ARG A 30 -13.96 -3.23 -15.01
C ARG A 30 -14.22 -2.32 -13.83
N LEU A 31 -13.41 -1.27 -13.72
CA LEU A 31 -13.56 -0.29 -12.65
C LEU A 31 -14.62 0.75 -13.07
N SER A 32 -15.62 0.97 -12.23
CA SER A 32 -16.40 2.19 -12.28
C SER A 32 -15.56 3.31 -11.69
N MET A 33 -15.35 4.36 -12.46
CA MET A 33 -14.59 5.53 -12.06
C MET A 33 -15.51 6.70 -11.65
N ASP A 34 -16.60 6.38 -10.94
CA ASP A 34 -17.64 7.37 -10.59
C ASP A 34 -17.16 8.35 -9.51
N LEU A 35 -16.31 7.89 -8.60
CA LEU A 35 -15.76 8.76 -7.57
C LEU A 35 -14.50 9.49 -8.08
N PRO A 36 -14.41 10.82 -7.90
CA PRO A 36 -13.26 11.61 -8.36
C PRO A 36 -11.91 11.08 -7.90
N ILE A 37 -11.82 10.62 -6.64
CA ILE A 37 -10.59 10.09 -6.04
C ILE A 37 -10.01 8.90 -6.84
N LEU A 38 -10.86 8.07 -7.43
CA LEU A 38 -10.44 6.89 -8.19
C LEU A 38 -9.66 7.26 -9.46
N LYS A 39 -9.92 8.46 -10.00
CA LYS A 39 -9.24 9.02 -11.19
C LYS A 39 -7.94 9.72 -10.86
N GLU A 40 -7.76 10.12 -9.61
CA GLU A 40 -6.53 10.80 -9.18
C GLU A 40 -5.34 9.85 -9.24
N LYS A 41 -4.22 10.34 -9.77
CA LYS A 41 -2.97 9.59 -9.71
C LYS A 41 -2.45 9.60 -8.28
N ARG A 42 -2.39 8.41 -7.67
CA ARG A 42 -1.93 8.22 -6.28
C ARG A 42 -1.12 6.94 -6.15
N GLY A 43 -0.10 6.99 -5.30
CA GLY A 43 0.50 5.77 -4.77
C GLY A 43 -0.44 5.14 -3.74
N ALA A 44 -0.38 3.82 -3.62
CA ALA A 44 -1.12 3.09 -2.61
C ALA A 44 -0.45 1.76 -2.27
N PHE A 45 -0.67 1.30 -1.04
CA PHE A 45 -0.30 -0.04 -0.59
C PHE A 45 -1.56 -0.82 -0.26
N VAL A 46 -1.61 -2.08 -0.67
CA VAL A 46 -2.63 -3.03 -0.26
C VAL A 46 -2.00 -4.06 0.66
N THR A 47 -2.52 -4.17 1.86
CA THR A 47 -2.09 -5.14 2.88
C THR A 47 -3.20 -6.16 3.09
N LEU A 48 -2.84 -7.42 3.03
CA LEU A 48 -3.70 -8.55 3.34
C LEU A 48 -3.27 -9.14 4.68
N LYS A 49 -4.22 -9.34 5.56
CA LYS A 49 -4.01 -10.04 6.82
C LYS A 49 -4.93 -11.26 6.88
N LYS A 50 -4.42 -12.37 7.43
CA LYS A 50 -5.18 -13.58 7.71
C LYS A 50 -5.19 -13.81 9.21
N ARG A 51 -6.38 -13.72 9.80
CA ARG A 51 -6.55 -13.84 11.26
C ARG A 51 -5.62 -12.91 12.04
N GLY A 52 -5.50 -11.66 11.58
CA GLY A 52 -4.65 -10.63 12.19
C GLY A 52 -3.15 -10.68 11.82
N HIS A 53 -2.68 -11.73 11.14
CA HIS A 53 -1.29 -11.87 10.71
C HIS A 53 -1.08 -11.41 9.26
N LEU A 54 0.06 -10.78 9.00
CA LEU A 54 0.42 -10.36 7.64
C LEU A 54 0.38 -11.55 6.68
N ARG A 55 -0.31 -11.38 5.54
CA ARG A 55 -0.47 -12.40 4.50
C ARG A 55 0.01 -11.93 3.13
N GLY A 56 0.21 -10.66 2.94
CA GLY A 56 0.77 -10.02 1.75
C GLY A 56 0.67 -8.50 1.87
N CYS A 57 1.65 -7.78 1.34
CA CYS A 57 1.64 -6.33 1.33
C CYS A 57 2.49 -5.82 0.17
N ILE A 58 1.85 -5.19 -0.82
CA ILE A 58 2.51 -4.64 -2.00
C ILE A 58 1.92 -3.27 -2.32
N GLY A 59 2.74 -2.37 -2.84
CA GLY A 59 2.29 -1.05 -3.24
C GLY A 59 3.26 -0.28 -4.13
N TYR A 60 2.76 0.84 -4.63
CA TYR A 60 3.54 1.85 -5.33
C TYR A 60 3.62 3.14 -4.53
N ILE A 61 4.82 3.74 -4.48
CA ILE A 61 5.01 5.07 -3.88
C ILE A 61 4.65 6.16 -4.88
N LYS A 62 5.02 5.98 -6.15
CA LYS A 62 4.84 6.99 -7.19
C LYS A 62 3.40 7.04 -7.69
N ALA A 63 2.86 8.24 -7.82
CA ALA A 63 1.53 8.52 -8.36
C ALA A 63 1.54 8.47 -9.90
N VAL A 64 1.63 7.28 -10.49
CA VAL A 64 1.74 7.11 -11.96
C VAL A 64 0.42 6.72 -12.62
N LYS A 65 -0.45 6.02 -11.89
CA LYS A 65 -1.75 5.52 -12.38
C LYS A 65 -2.91 6.07 -11.55
N PRO A 66 -4.14 6.07 -12.10
CA PRO A 66 -5.35 6.33 -11.32
C PRO A 66 -5.43 5.42 -10.09
N LEU A 67 -5.90 5.96 -8.96
CA LEU A 67 -5.95 5.23 -7.70
C LEU A 67 -6.73 3.91 -7.77
N GLY A 68 -7.86 3.90 -8.48
CA GLY A 68 -8.65 2.68 -8.66
C GLY A 68 -7.85 1.56 -9.32
N GLU A 69 -7.09 1.88 -10.38
CA GLU A 69 -6.21 0.93 -11.07
C GLU A 69 -5.05 0.51 -10.19
N THR A 70 -4.43 1.46 -9.47
CA THR A 70 -3.34 1.16 -8.53
C THR A 70 -3.79 0.18 -7.46
N VAL A 71 -4.94 0.40 -6.85
CA VAL A 71 -5.48 -0.51 -5.81
C VAL A 71 -5.80 -1.88 -6.38
N GLN A 72 -6.43 -1.95 -7.56
CA GLN A 72 -6.73 -3.22 -8.22
C GLN A 72 -5.47 -4.04 -8.49
N GLU A 73 -4.45 -3.40 -9.05
CA GLU A 73 -3.17 -4.03 -9.39
C GLU A 73 -2.40 -4.46 -8.13
N MET A 74 -2.34 -3.59 -7.11
CA MET A 74 -1.61 -3.89 -5.87
C MET A 74 -2.31 -4.95 -5.02
N ALA A 75 -3.63 -5.06 -5.09
CA ALA A 75 -4.36 -6.15 -4.46
C ALA A 75 -3.98 -7.51 -5.06
N VAL A 76 -3.92 -7.60 -6.38
CA VAL A 76 -3.46 -8.81 -7.08
C VAL A 76 -2.00 -9.10 -6.73
N ALA A 77 -1.14 -8.10 -6.76
CA ALA A 77 0.27 -8.27 -6.43
C ALA A 77 0.47 -8.74 -4.97
N ALA A 78 -0.27 -8.17 -4.01
CA ALA A 78 -0.20 -8.59 -2.61
C ALA A 78 -0.67 -10.05 -2.40
N ALA A 79 -1.65 -10.50 -3.17
CA ALA A 79 -2.19 -11.85 -3.06
C ALA A 79 -1.35 -12.93 -3.77
N PHE A 80 -0.69 -12.59 -4.89
CA PHE A 80 -0.08 -13.58 -5.77
C PHE A 80 1.41 -13.36 -6.06
N HIS A 81 1.93 -12.16 -5.82
CA HIS A 81 3.29 -11.79 -6.23
C HIS A 81 4.16 -11.26 -5.07
N ASP A 82 3.69 -11.35 -3.82
CA ASP A 82 4.54 -11.05 -2.66
C ASP A 82 5.50 -12.22 -2.44
N PRO A 83 6.82 -12.02 -2.61
CA PRO A 83 7.79 -13.13 -2.56
C PRO A 83 7.92 -13.78 -1.17
N ARG A 84 7.37 -13.14 -0.13
CA ARG A 84 7.40 -13.66 1.24
C ARG A 84 6.35 -14.72 1.51
N PHE A 85 5.32 -14.82 0.65
CA PHE A 85 4.15 -15.66 0.87
C PHE A 85 3.76 -16.44 -0.40
N PRO A 86 3.20 -17.65 -0.26
CA PRO A 86 2.61 -18.35 -1.39
C PRO A 86 1.34 -17.63 -1.87
N SER A 87 0.95 -17.87 -3.13
CA SER A 87 -0.28 -17.30 -3.69
C SER A 87 -1.50 -17.63 -2.84
N VAL A 88 -2.41 -16.66 -2.71
CA VAL A 88 -3.67 -16.83 -1.98
C VAL A 88 -4.54 -17.86 -2.67
N LYS A 89 -5.13 -18.77 -1.89
CA LYS A 89 -6.07 -19.80 -2.33
C LYS A 89 -7.52 -19.40 -2.03
N SER A 90 -8.45 -20.03 -2.73
CA SER A 90 -9.90 -19.77 -2.58
C SER A 90 -10.41 -19.94 -1.16
N GLU A 91 -9.90 -20.94 -0.46
CA GLU A 91 -10.30 -21.25 0.92
C GLU A 91 -9.90 -20.14 1.91
N GLU A 92 -8.87 -19.37 1.57
CA GLU A 92 -8.34 -18.31 2.44
C GLU A 92 -9.16 -17.02 2.39
N ILE A 93 -9.92 -16.78 1.31
CA ILE A 93 -10.60 -15.49 1.05
C ILE A 93 -11.50 -15.07 2.21
N ARG A 94 -12.17 -16.04 2.85
CA ARG A 94 -13.08 -15.78 3.98
C ARG A 94 -12.36 -15.26 5.23
N ASP A 95 -11.09 -15.63 5.39
CA ASP A 95 -10.26 -15.30 6.54
C ASP A 95 -9.40 -14.04 6.30
N LEU A 96 -9.48 -13.44 5.09
CA LEU A 96 -8.70 -12.27 4.75
C LEU A 96 -9.38 -10.99 5.20
N SER A 97 -8.60 -10.13 5.84
CA SER A 97 -8.91 -8.71 6.01
C SER A 97 -8.00 -7.86 5.13
N PHE A 98 -8.49 -6.69 4.75
CA PHE A 98 -7.86 -5.80 3.79
C PHE A 98 -7.59 -4.45 4.44
N GLU A 99 -6.39 -3.93 4.25
CA GLU A 99 -6.04 -2.56 4.59
C GLU A 99 -5.46 -1.87 3.35
N ILE A 100 -5.85 -0.63 3.10
CA ILE A 100 -5.34 0.16 1.99
C ILE A 100 -4.78 1.46 2.54
N SER A 101 -3.49 1.71 2.25
CA SER A 101 -2.85 2.99 2.55
C SER A 101 -2.75 3.80 1.26
N VAL A 102 -3.58 4.83 1.13
CA VAL A 102 -3.52 5.78 0.01
C VAL A 102 -2.52 6.86 0.35
N LEU A 103 -1.52 7.05 -0.50
CA LEU A 103 -0.48 8.04 -0.29
C LEU A 103 -0.90 9.39 -0.85
N SER A 104 -0.64 10.45 -0.07
CA SER A 104 -0.61 11.80 -0.61
C SER A 104 0.60 11.98 -1.56
N PRO A 105 0.59 12.99 -2.43
CA PRO A 105 1.79 13.32 -3.19
C PRO A 105 3.00 13.52 -2.27
N LEU A 106 4.17 13.04 -2.70
CA LEU A 106 5.39 13.23 -1.93
C LEU A 106 5.72 14.72 -1.80
N GLN A 107 5.98 15.15 -0.60
CA GLN A 107 6.43 16.49 -0.28
C GLN A 107 7.84 16.44 0.29
N LYS A 108 8.73 17.26 -0.26
CA LYS A 108 10.08 17.40 0.27
C LYS A 108 10.03 18.30 1.50
N ILE A 109 10.50 17.79 2.63
CA ILE A 109 10.66 18.56 3.86
C ILE A 109 12.04 19.19 3.92
N GLN A 110 12.15 20.31 4.63
CA GLN A 110 13.41 21.03 4.85
C GLN A 110 13.98 20.77 6.25
N SER A 111 13.12 20.41 7.20
CA SER A 111 13.50 20.12 8.58
C SER A 111 12.84 18.82 9.05
N VAL A 112 13.56 18.09 9.89
CA VAL A 112 13.05 16.88 10.58
C VAL A 112 11.87 17.24 11.50
N ASP A 113 11.80 18.50 11.97
CA ASP A 113 10.71 18.97 12.85
C ASP A 113 9.34 18.98 12.17
N GLU A 114 9.29 18.96 10.84
CA GLU A 114 8.05 18.87 10.08
C GLU A 114 7.40 17.47 10.14
N ILE A 115 8.13 16.46 10.62
CA ILE A 115 7.64 15.10 10.72
C ILE A 115 6.69 14.95 11.92
N GLU A 116 5.45 14.61 11.64
CA GLU A 116 4.45 14.23 12.66
C GLU A 116 4.31 12.69 12.69
N VAL A 117 4.78 12.09 13.79
CA VAL A 117 4.67 10.64 14.00
C VAL A 117 3.20 10.21 14.07
N GLY A 118 2.86 9.13 13.39
CA GLY A 118 1.48 8.63 13.29
C GLY A 118 0.64 9.29 12.20
N LYS A 119 1.08 10.39 11.61
CA LYS A 119 0.40 11.10 10.53
C LYS A 119 1.15 11.00 9.22
N HIS A 120 2.45 11.23 9.24
CA HIS A 120 3.31 11.22 8.06
C HIS A 120 3.99 9.87 7.87
N GLY A 121 3.97 9.34 6.65
CA GLY A 121 4.92 8.34 6.19
C GLY A 121 6.23 9.02 5.79
N LEU A 122 7.34 8.30 5.87
CA LEU A 122 8.66 8.81 5.47
C LEU A 122 9.19 8.07 4.26
N TYR A 123 9.61 8.84 3.26
CA TYR A 123 10.34 8.33 2.11
C TYR A 123 11.71 8.99 2.06
N VAL A 124 12.75 8.21 2.32
CA VAL A 124 14.14 8.68 2.36
C VAL A 124 14.88 8.16 1.14
N VAL A 125 15.60 9.02 0.46
CA VAL A 125 16.45 8.69 -0.70
C VAL A 125 17.89 9.10 -0.43
N ARG A 126 18.82 8.17 -0.60
CA ARG A 126 20.25 8.41 -0.52
C ARG A 126 20.97 7.73 -1.66
N GLY A 127 21.34 8.48 -2.68
CA GLY A 127 21.93 7.93 -3.91
C GLY A 127 20.94 6.97 -4.60
N TYR A 128 21.33 5.72 -4.78
CA TYR A 128 20.50 4.66 -5.38
C TYR A 128 19.64 3.91 -4.37
N ASN A 129 19.79 4.17 -3.08
CA ASN A 129 19.04 3.52 -2.03
C ASN A 129 17.85 4.38 -1.62
N SER A 130 16.74 3.73 -1.31
CA SER A 130 15.58 4.40 -0.72
C SER A 130 14.95 3.53 0.35
N GLY A 131 14.35 4.15 1.34
CA GLY A 131 13.56 3.52 2.39
C GLY A 131 12.20 4.18 2.49
N LEU A 132 11.19 3.39 2.80
CA LEU A 132 9.83 3.87 3.05
C LEU A 132 9.26 3.18 4.27
N LEU A 133 8.75 3.98 5.21
CA LEU A 133 7.88 3.48 6.28
C LEU A 133 6.59 4.30 6.32
N LEU A 134 5.47 3.59 6.46
CA LEU A 134 4.15 4.19 6.61
C LEU A 134 3.94 4.68 8.04
N PRO A 135 3.03 5.66 8.27
CA PRO A 135 2.87 6.29 9.59
C PRO A 135 2.45 5.32 10.68
N GLN A 136 1.65 4.29 10.35
CA GLN A 136 1.21 3.30 11.32
C GLN A 136 2.36 2.46 11.91
N VAL A 137 3.46 2.28 11.18
CA VAL A 137 4.62 1.52 11.68
C VAL A 137 5.21 2.19 12.92
N ALA A 138 5.40 3.50 12.88
CA ALA A 138 5.93 4.24 14.03
C ALA A 138 5.02 4.16 15.26
N THR A 139 3.70 4.19 15.06
CA THR A 139 2.74 4.09 16.16
C THR A 139 2.64 2.67 16.74
N GLU A 140 2.69 1.64 15.89
CA GLU A 140 2.69 0.23 16.31
C GLU A 140 3.89 -0.12 17.20
N TYR A 141 5.08 0.44 16.87
CA TYR A 141 6.30 0.22 17.63
C TYR A 141 6.56 1.26 18.73
N GLY A 142 5.71 2.28 18.87
CA GLY A 142 5.90 3.35 19.85
C GLY A 142 7.15 4.18 19.61
N TRP A 143 7.54 4.38 18.36
CA TRP A 143 8.74 5.13 18.01
C TRP A 143 8.51 6.64 18.12
N ASP A 144 9.54 7.33 18.57
CA ASP A 144 9.64 8.79 18.42
C ASP A 144 10.08 9.19 17.00
N ARG A 145 10.10 10.48 16.73
CA ARG A 145 10.47 11.04 15.42
C ARG A 145 11.87 10.60 14.97
N GLU A 146 12.82 10.63 15.88
CA GLU A 146 14.23 10.32 15.59
C GLU A 146 14.43 8.84 15.27
N THR A 147 13.81 7.98 16.06
CA THR A 147 13.79 6.53 15.81
C THR A 147 13.10 6.21 14.49
N PHE A 148 11.94 6.82 14.23
CA PHE A 148 11.21 6.62 12.98
C PHE A 148 12.06 7.00 11.75
N LEU A 149 12.74 8.14 11.79
CA LEU A 149 13.64 8.56 10.70
C LEU A 149 14.81 7.59 10.53
N ARG A 150 15.45 7.18 11.64
CA ARG A 150 16.57 6.23 11.62
C ARG A 150 16.15 4.88 11.01
N GLU A 151 15.03 4.33 11.47
CA GLU A 151 14.52 3.04 10.97
C GLU A 151 14.12 3.13 9.50
N THR A 152 13.56 4.27 9.04
CA THR A 152 13.28 4.49 7.63
C THR A 152 14.56 4.50 6.78
N CYS A 153 15.66 5.06 7.29
CA CYS A 153 16.96 5.02 6.61
C CYS A 153 17.56 3.61 6.54
N LEU A 154 17.23 2.74 7.49
CA LEU A 154 17.68 1.35 7.54
C LEU A 154 16.78 0.41 6.73
N ASP A 155 15.56 0.82 6.39
CA ASP A 155 14.61 0.01 5.64
C ASP A 155 15.04 -0.21 4.19
N ARG A 156 15.76 -1.30 3.97
CA ARG A 156 16.19 -1.72 2.62
C ARG A 156 15.13 -2.59 1.91
N LYS A 157 14.09 -3.04 2.60
CA LYS A 157 13.06 -3.93 2.04
C LYS A 157 12.15 -3.21 1.05
N SER A 158 11.86 -1.93 1.30
CA SER A 158 11.06 -1.10 0.41
C SER A 158 11.71 -0.87 -0.95
N THR A 159 13.04 -0.84 -1.02
CA THR A 159 13.77 -0.71 -2.29
C THR A 159 13.60 -1.93 -3.19
N ARG A 160 13.56 -3.14 -2.60
CA ARG A 160 13.30 -4.38 -3.34
C ARG A 160 11.85 -4.48 -3.82
N LEU A 161 10.88 -4.04 -3.03
CA LEU A 161 9.47 -3.99 -3.41
C LEU A 161 9.24 -3.04 -4.59
N ASN A 162 9.94 -1.89 -4.61
CA ASN A 162 9.85 -0.93 -5.71
C ASN A 162 10.55 -1.39 -6.99
N SER A 163 11.62 -2.19 -6.90
CA SER A 163 12.35 -2.68 -8.07
C SER A 163 11.64 -3.85 -8.76
N SER A 164 10.87 -4.65 -8.03
CA SER A 164 10.13 -5.79 -8.57
C SER A 164 8.81 -5.40 -9.26
N HIS A 165 8.35 -4.16 -9.13
CA HIS A 165 7.12 -3.65 -9.73
C HIS A 165 7.33 -2.73 -10.92
N ARG A 166 8.51 -2.76 -11.53
CA ARG A 166 8.78 -2.19 -12.84
C ARG A 166 8.43 -3.18 -13.94
N LEU A 167 7.22 -3.61 -13.99
CA LEU A 167 6.69 -4.34 -15.14
C LEU A 167 5.60 -3.52 -15.79
#